data_f5c4b3522a574d5aa8eda8c350b2b8bc
#
_entry.id   f5c4b3522a574d5aa8eda8c350b2b8bc
#
_cell.length_a   1.000
_cell.length_b   1.000
_cell.length_c   1.000
_cell.angle_alpha   90.00
_cell.angle_beta   90.00
_cell.angle_gamma   90.00
#
_symmetry.space_group_name_H-M   'P 1'
#
loop_
_entity.id
_entity.type
_entity.pdbx_description
1 polymer ?
#
loop_
_entity_poly.entity_id
_entity_poly.type
_entity_poly.pdbx_seq_one_letter_code
_entity_poly.pdbx_strand_id
1 'polypeptide(L)'
;TFTEYGDSSAPSHFGPVRNPWNTERVPGGSSGGSAAAVAAGLCYAALGSDTGGSIRQPAAYCSIVGLKPTYGLVSTRGVVPLSWSLDHIGPMCRTVADAALALQPIAGHDPLDTNSVAATPPDYAASLRQSVSAVRLGIPRAVFYEALDPEIERTISDALRVLQKLTASTRDVELPRYNNLPVVGAEAYTFHAPYFTKTPERYQSMTRRRLEAGSRVTAAAYIEGRRELDRLRHAVVSAFSTVDLLVTPTTPILPTTVTQALNDPGTPPPGGVALSLRNTQPFDIYGLPCISVPCGFSRSGLPIGLSISGPHLGEREVLALAHAYEQ
;
A
#
# COMPACT_ATOMS: atom_id res chain seq x y z
N THR A 1 -13.97 -6.45 2.89
CA THR A 1 -14.29 -6.25 4.31
C THR A 1 -13.27 -5.32 4.90
N PHE A 2 -13.69 -4.10 5.18
CA PHE A 2 -12.96 -3.24 6.09
C PHE A 2 -13.07 -3.85 7.47
N THR A 3 -12.19 -4.75 7.79
CA THR A 3 -12.33 -5.45 9.04
C THR A 3 -11.56 -4.82 10.14
N GLU A 4 -10.56 -3.97 9.81
CA GLU A 4 -9.67 -3.57 10.86
C GLU A 4 -8.79 -2.41 10.54
N TYR A 5 -8.60 -1.64 11.55
CA TYR A 5 -7.46 -0.79 11.76
C TYR A 5 -6.22 -1.69 12.04
N GLY A 6 -5.80 -2.50 11.08
CA GLY A 6 -4.72 -3.49 11.23
C GLY A 6 -4.15 -3.97 9.91
N ASP A 7 -3.01 -4.63 9.99
CA ASP A 7 -2.21 -5.06 8.86
C ASP A 7 -2.26 -6.58 8.61
N SER A 8 -3.20 -7.29 9.24
CA SER A 8 -3.23 -8.75 9.16
C SER A 8 -4.56 -9.36 8.75
N SER A 9 -5.69 -8.64 8.92
CA SER A 9 -7.06 -9.17 8.77
C SER A 9 -7.35 -10.42 9.62
N ALA A 10 -6.59 -10.63 10.70
CA ALA A 10 -6.78 -11.75 11.60
C ALA A 10 -7.86 -11.49 12.66
N PRO A 11 -7.88 -10.37 13.42
CA PRO A 11 -8.89 -10.10 14.42
C PRO A 11 -10.21 -9.58 13.80
N SER A 12 -10.84 -10.34 12.93
CA SER A 12 -12.11 -10.00 12.29
C SER A 12 -13.32 -10.51 13.10
N HIS A 13 -14.44 -9.77 13.07
CA HIS A 13 -15.68 -10.17 13.73
C HIS A 13 -16.18 -11.55 13.29
N PHE A 14 -16.01 -11.89 12.04
CA PHE A 14 -16.41 -13.17 11.45
C PHE A 14 -15.33 -14.26 11.52
N GLY A 15 -14.25 -14.01 12.27
CA GLY A 15 -13.08 -14.87 12.31
C GLY A 15 -11.98 -14.42 11.34
N PRO A 16 -10.77 -14.96 11.48
CA PRO A 16 -9.62 -14.54 10.72
C PRO A 16 -9.78 -14.84 9.22
N VAL A 17 -9.47 -13.86 8.39
CA VAL A 17 -9.24 -14.09 6.96
C VAL A 17 -7.94 -14.89 6.82
N ARG A 18 -7.94 -15.89 5.95
CA ARG A 18 -6.80 -16.80 5.75
C ARG A 18 -6.18 -16.59 4.37
N ASN A 19 -4.87 -16.75 4.30
CA ASN A 19 -4.15 -16.66 3.05
C ASN A 19 -4.44 -17.89 2.18
N PRO A 20 -4.91 -17.75 0.93
CA PRO A 20 -5.22 -18.88 0.06
C PRO A 20 -4.02 -19.78 -0.27
N TRP A 21 -2.79 -19.26 -0.21
CA TRP A 21 -1.56 -20.02 -0.44
C TRP A 21 -1.15 -20.88 0.76
N ASN A 22 -1.53 -20.45 1.96
CA ASN A 22 -1.30 -21.20 3.19
C ASN A 22 -2.28 -20.70 4.27
N THR A 23 -3.29 -21.51 4.57
CA THR A 23 -4.38 -21.14 5.50
C THR A 23 -3.97 -20.95 6.96
N GLU A 24 -2.74 -21.32 7.32
CA GLU A 24 -2.16 -21.01 8.64
C GLU A 24 -1.57 -19.58 8.70
N ARG A 25 -1.49 -18.90 7.56
CA ARG A 25 -0.92 -17.55 7.44
C ARG A 25 -2.00 -16.50 7.20
N VAL A 26 -1.67 -15.26 7.58
CA VAL A 26 -2.52 -14.10 7.29
C VAL A 26 -2.41 -13.70 5.82
N PRO A 27 -3.48 -13.18 5.21
CA PRO A 27 -3.43 -12.63 3.85
C PRO A 27 -2.83 -11.22 3.79
N GLY A 28 -2.47 -10.64 4.95
CA GLY A 28 -2.21 -9.21 5.08
C GLY A 28 -3.49 -8.41 5.33
N GLY A 29 -3.36 -7.08 5.40
CA GLY A 29 -4.50 -6.19 5.71
C GLY A 29 -4.18 -4.69 5.52
N SER A 30 -5.24 -3.89 5.62
CA SER A 30 -6.60 -4.23 6.02
C SER A 30 -7.46 -4.80 4.88
N SER A 31 -7.08 -4.71 3.59
CA SER A 31 -7.83 -5.27 2.46
C SER A 31 -7.56 -6.78 2.24
N GLY A 32 -7.29 -7.54 3.32
CA GLY A 32 -6.97 -8.96 3.24
C GLY A 32 -8.11 -9.82 2.69
N GLY A 33 -9.37 -9.46 2.99
CA GLY A 33 -10.54 -10.12 2.42
C GLY A 33 -10.61 -9.97 0.90
N SER A 34 -10.37 -8.76 0.38
CA SER A 34 -10.31 -8.48 -1.06
C SER A 34 -9.18 -9.27 -1.73
N ALA A 35 -7.97 -9.26 -1.13
CA ALA A 35 -6.83 -10.00 -1.65
C ALA A 35 -7.09 -11.51 -1.68
N ALA A 36 -7.57 -12.08 -0.59
CA ALA A 36 -7.87 -13.51 -0.50
C ALA A 36 -8.95 -13.93 -1.50
N ALA A 37 -10.01 -13.13 -1.69
CA ALA A 37 -11.08 -13.43 -2.62
C ALA A 37 -10.58 -13.44 -4.09
N VAL A 38 -9.77 -12.46 -4.49
CA VAL A 38 -9.18 -12.41 -5.84
C VAL A 38 -8.21 -13.57 -6.04
N ALA A 39 -7.32 -13.83 -5.09
CA ALA A 39 -6.34 -14.91 -5.16
C ALA A 39 -7.00 -16.30 -5.22
N ALA A 40 -8.11 -16.50 -4.49
CA ALA A 40 -8.87 -17.74 -4.50
C ALA A 40 -9.79 -17.88 -5.73
N GLY A 41 -9.82 -16.89 -6.65
CA GLY A 41 -10.69 -16.93 -7.85
C GLY A 41 -12.17 -16.72 -7.56
N LEU A 42 -12.54 -16.20 -6.38
CA LEU A 42 -13.93 -15.92 -6.03
C LEU A 42 -14.49 -14.67 -6.75
N CYS A 43 -13.62 -13.81 -7.21
CA CYS A 43 -13.96 -12.65 -8.04
C CYS A 43 -12.81 -12.31 -8.99
N TYR A 44 -13.11 -11.56 -10.06
CA TYR A 44 -12.11 -11.12 -11.03
C TYR A 44 -11.27 -9.97 -10.52
N ALA A 45 -11.90 -9.05 -9.81
CA ALA A 45 -11.30 -7.86 -9.24
C ALA A 45 -12.00 -7.51 -7.93
N ALA A 46 -11.30 -6.77 -7.06
CA ALA A 46 -11.85 -6.18 -5.86
C ALA A 46 -11.27 -4.76 -5.68
N LEU A 47 -11.95 -3.93 -4.91
CA LEU A 47 -11.39 -2.69 -4.42
C LEU A 47 -10.74 -2.91 -3.05
N GLY A 48 -9.67 -2.18 -2.80
CA GLY A 48 -9.04 -2.05 -1.50
C GLY A 48 -8.88 -0.59 -1.11
N SER A 49 -8.56 -0.34 0.16
CA SER A 49 -8.07 0.94 0.63
C SER A 49 -6.63 0.81 1.12
N ASP A 50 -5.85 1.87 0.98
CA ASP A 50 -4.43 1.88 1.34
C ASP A 50 -4.10 3.20 2.04
N THR A 51 -3.75 3.10 3.32
CA THR A 51 -3.38 4.22 4.18
C THR A 51 -1.94 4.11 4.65
N GLY A 52 -1.39 2.89 4.59
CA GLY A 52 -0.02 2.57 4.96
C GLY A 52 0.50 1.32 4.25
N GLY A 53 -0.26 0.75 3.29
CA GLY A 53 0.09 -0.47 2.59
C GLY A 53 -1.07 -1.44 2.41
N SER A 54 -2.29 -1.06 2.79
CA SER A 54 -3.41 -2.00 2.93
C SER A 54 -4.02 -2.52 1.62
N ILE A 55 -3.56 -2.08 0.45
CA ILE A 55 -3.74 -2.72 -0.87
C ILE A 55 -2.50 -3.56 -1.21
N ARG A 56 -1.31 -2.95 -1.12
CA ARG A 56 -0.06 -3.49 -1.67
C ARG A 56 0.49 -4.65 -0.84
N GLN A 57 0.48 -4.53 0.48
CA GLN A 57 0.94 -5.60 1.38
C GLN A 57 0.09 -6.88 1.21
N PRO A 58 -1.26 -6.85 1.30
CA PRO A 58 -2.04 -8.07 1.08
C PRO A 58 -1.97 -8.57 -0.37
N ALA A 59 -1.77 -7.70 -1.37
CA ALA A 59 -1.50 -8.13 -2.74
C ALA A 59 -0.21 -8.95 -2.82
N ALA A 60 0.88 -8.48 -2.18
CA ALA A 60 2.15 -9.20 -2.12
C ALA A 60 2.01 -10.56 -1.43
N TYR A 61 1.28 -10.62 -0.31
CA TYR A 61 1.10 -11.85 0.47
C TYR A 61 0.17 -12.86 -0.20
N CYS A 62 -0.72 -12.42 -1.09
CA CYS A 62 -1.66 -13.27 -1.79
C CYS A 62 -1.31 -13.54 -3.27
N SER A 63 -0.13 -13.10 -3.75
CA SER A 63 0.30 -13.27 -5.16
C SER A 63 -0.69 -12.69 -6.18
N ILE A 64 -1.14 -11.47 -5.92
CA ILE A 64 -1.98 -10.71 -6.85
C ILE A 64 -1.38 -9.33 -7.11
N VAL A 65 -1.94 -8.61 -8.06
CA VAL A 65 -1.61 -7.22 -8.35
C VAL A 65 -2.45 -6.31 -7.47
N GLY A 66 -1.80 -5.37 -6.77
CA GLY A 66 -2.49 -4.34 -5.99
C GLY A 66 -1.96 -2.96 -6.36
N LEU A 67 -2.82 -2.11 -6.89
CA LEU A 67 -2.47 -0.75 -7.31
C LEU A 67 -3.04 0.27 -6.32
N LYS A 68 -2.15 1.01 -5.66
CA LYS A 68 -2.45 2.23 -4.92
C LYS A 68 -2.22 3.41 -5.86
N PRO A 69 -3.28 4.11 -6.32
CA PRO A 69 -3.10 5.27 -7.20
C PRO A 69 -2.45 6.46 -6.49
N THR A 70 -2.22 7.53 -7.22
CA THR A 70 -1.90 8.85 -6.68
C THR A 70 -2.96 9.30 -5.68
N TYR A 71 -2.54 9.96 -4.60
CA TYR A 71 -3.47 10.52 -3.61
C TYR A 71 -4.47 11.47 -4.29
N GLY A 72 -5.75 11.21 -4.06
CA GLY A 72 -6.85 12.01 -4.61
C GLY A 72 -7.20 11.74 -6.10
N LEU A 73 -6.54 10.80 -6.78
CA LEU A 73 -6.92 10.41 -8.15
C LEU A 73 -8.22 9.59 -8.17
N VAL A 74 -8.46 8.79 -7.17
CA VAL A 74 -9.71 8.07 -6.95
C VAL A 74 -10.41 8.68 -5.75
N SER A 75 -11.68 9.07 -5.92
CA SER A 75 -12.48 9.68 -4.85
C SER A 75 -12.64 8.71 -3.67
N THR A 76 -12.51 9.25 -2.47
CA THR A 76 -12.77 8.56 -1.20
C THR A 76 -14.18 8.80 -0.68
N ARG A 77 -15.02 9.53 -1.41
CA ARG A 77 -16.39 9.82 -1.03
C ARG A 77 -17.22 8.55 -0.91
N GLY A 78 -17.91 8.40 0.22
CA GLY A 78 -18.67 7.18 0.54
C GLY A 78 -17.87 6.06 1.18
N VAL A 79 -16.57 6.24 1.35
CA VAL A 79 -15.69 5.32 2.08
C VAL A 79 -15.66 5.72 3.55
N VAL A 80 -15.72 4.74 4.46
CA VAL A 80 -15.46 4.99 5.90
C VAL A 80 -13.97 5.29 6.05
N PRO A 81 -13.59 6.51 6.46
CA PRO A 81 -12.19 6.91 6.45
C PRO A 81 -11.42 6.27 7.62
N LEU A 82 -10.18 5.89 7.33
CA LEU A 82 -9.16 5.69 8.34
C LEU A 82 -8.37 6.99 8.56
N SER A 83 -7.96 7.63 7.45
CA SER A 83 -7.25 8.91 7.49
C SER A 83 -7.54 9.71 6.22
N TRP A 84 -8.28 10.81 6.33
CA TRP A 84 -8.59 11.68 5.18
C TRP A 84 -7.35 12.15 4.42
N SER A 85 -6.21 12.21 5.11
CA SER A 85 -4.97 12.72 4.55
C SER A 85 -4.15 11.67 3.82
N LEU A 86 -4.44 10.37 4.04
CA LEU A 86 -3.60 9.27 3.60
C LEU A 86 -4.37 8.15 2.90
N ASP A 87 -5.70 8.11 3.00
CA ASP A 87 -6.50 7.06 2.37
C ASP A 87 -6.45 7.15 0.85
N HIS A 88 -6.21 6.00 0.23
CA HIS A 88 -6.27 5.78 -1.20
C HIS A 88 -7.21 4.61 -1.47
N ILE A 89 -7.94 4.68 -2.57
CA ILE A 89 -8.77 3.56 -3.06
C ILE A 89 -8.17 3.08 -4.37
N GLY A 90 -8.06 1.77 -4.52
CA GLY A 90 -7.48 1.22 -5.74
C GLY A 90 -7.84 -0.25 -5.99
N PRO A 91 -7.58 -0.72 -7.22
CA PRO A 91 -7.90 -2.07 -7.64
C PRO A 91 -6.92 -3.12 -7.11
N MET A 92 -7.47 -4.30 -6.85
CA MET A 92 -6.77 -5.54 -6.54
C MET A 92 -7.23 -6.60 -7.55
N CYS A 93 -6.30 -7.10 -8.37
CA CYS A 93 -6.60 -7.94 -9.53
C CYS A 93 -5.55 -9.05 -9.67
N ARG A 94 -5.77 -10.00 -10.57
CA ARG A 94 -4.77 -11.06 -10.83
C ARG A 94 -3.68 -10.64 -11.80
N THR A 95 -3.97 -9.68 -12.69
CA THR A 95 -3.02 -9.19 -13.70
C THR A 95 -2.93 -7.67 -13.69
N VAL A 96 -1.83 -7.13 -14.21
CA VAL A 96 -1.66 -5.68 -14.40
C VAL A 96 -2.67 -5.13 -15.39
N ALA A 97 -3.03 -5.91 -16.42
CA ALA A 97 -4.04 -5.51 -17.39
C ALA A 97 -5.43 -5.33 -16.75
N ASP A 98 -5.83 -6.27 -15.87
CA ASP A 98 -7.08 -6.14 -15.12
C ASP A 98 -7.05 -4.93 -14.17
N ALA A 99 -5.90 -4.64 -13.55
CA ALA A 99 -5.75 -3.48 -12.69
C ALA A 99 -5.89 -2.16 -13.45
N ALA A 100 -5.35 -2.07 -14.67
CA ALA A 100 -5.51 -0.91 -15.55
C ALA A 100 -6.98 -0.72 -15.96
N LEU A 101 -7.67 -1.81 -16.34
CA LEU A 101 -9.10 -1.79 -16.70
C LEU A 101 -9.98 -1.39 -15.50
N ALA A 102 -9.66 -1.89 -14.30
CA ALA A 102 -10.42 -1.59 -13.09
C ALA A 102 -10.17 -0.15 -12.58
N LEU A 103 -8.96 0.39 -12.78
CA LEU A 103 -8.65 1.78 -12.42
C LEU A 103 -9.40 2.78 -13.31
N GLN A 104 -9.56 2.49 -14.61
CA GLN A 104 -10.10 3.42 -15.60
C GLN A 104 -11.43 4.06 -15.19
N PRO A 105 -12.48 3.32 -14.76
CA PRO A 105 -13.79 3.88 -14.44
C PRO A 105 -13.84 4.58 -13.07
N ILE A 106 -12.85 4.37 -12.19
CA ILE A 106 -12.86 4.94 -10.84
C ILE A 106 -11.90 6.11 -10.68
N ALA A 107 -10.96 6.30 -11.62
CA ALA A 107 -10.03 7.42 -11.62
C ALA A 107 -10.68 8.67 -12.18
N GLY A 108 -10.35 9.84 -11.61
CA GLY A 108 -10.78 11.14 -12.11
C GLY A 108 -11.22 12.10 -11.02
N HIS A 109 -11.59 13.30 -11.45
CA HIS A 109 -11.98 14.37 -10.53
C HIS A 109 -13.40 14.19 -10.02
N ASP A 110 -13.56 14.17 -8.70
CA ASP A 110 -14.86 14.26 -8.00
C ASP A 110 -14.95 15.62 -7.29
N PRO A 111 -15.81 16.57 -7.78
CA PRO A 111 -15.94 17.89 -7.17
C PRO A 111 -16.54 17.87 -5.75
N LEU A 112 -17.07 16.72 -5.31
CA LEU A 112 -17.61 16.54 -3.97
C LEU A 112 -16.62 15.91 -2.98
N ASP A 113 -15.44 15.51 -3.45
CA ASP A 113 -14.33 15.07 -2.59
C ASP A 113 -13.27 16.18 -2.53
N THR A 114 -13.08 16.76 -1.35
CA THR A 114 -12.14 17.87 -1.13
C THR A 114 -10.68 17.49 -1.36
N ASN A 115 -10.37 16.19 -1.39
CA ASN A 115 -9.02 15.67 -1.64
C ASN A 115 -8.83 15.28 -3.11
N SER A 116 -9.89 15.30 -3.93
CA SER A 116 -9.81 14.86 -5.31
C SER A 116 -8.98 15.84 -6.16
N VAL A 117 -8.01 15.28 -6.88
CA VAL A 117 -7.15 16.05 -7.80
C VAL A 117 -7.88 16.34 -9.11
N ALA A 118 -7.68 17.55 -9.65
CA ALA A 118 -8.23 17.95 -10.95
C ALA A 118 -7.38 17.33 -12.06
N ALA A 119 -7.53 16.01 -12.30
CA ALA A 119 -6.84 15.29 -13.33
C ALA A 119 -7.82 14.62 -14.30
N THR A 120 -7.44 14.57 -15.57
CA THR A 120 -8.12 13.75 -16.59
C THR A 120 -7.31 12.48 -16.77
N PRO A 121 -7.83 11.31 -16.37
CA PRO A 121 -7.12 10.05 -16.52
C PRO A 121 -6.83 9.74 -18.00
N PRO A 122 -5.62 9.28 -18.34
CA PRO A 122 -5.32 8.76 -19.67
C PRO A 122 -6.02 7.42 -19.88
N ASP A 123 -5.94 6.87 -21.11
CA ASP A 123 -6.30 5.47 -21.36
C ASP A 123 -5.22 4.56 -20.75
N TYR A 124 -5.51 4.01 -19.59
CA TYR A 124 -4.57 3.12 -18.87
C TYR A 124 -4.34 1.80 -19.60
N ALA A 125 -5.34 1.27 -20.30
CA ALA A 125 -5.18 0.04 -21.09
C ALA A 125 -4.26 0.25 -22.29
N ALA A 126 -4.36 1.40 -22.96
CA ALA A 126 -3.42 1.76 -24.03
C ALA A 126 -1.99 1.93 -23.52
N SER A 127 -1.82 2.38 -22.28
CA SER A 127 -0.51 2.60 -21.66
C SER A 127 0.31 1.32 -21.50
N LEU A 128 -0.34 0.15 -21.38
CA LEU A 128 0.34 -1.14 -21.22
C LEU A 128 1.23 -1.51 -22.43
N ARG A 129 0.99 -0.93 -23.60
CA ARG A 129 1.77 -1.16 -24.80
C ARG A 129 2.96 -0.21 -24.98
N GLN A 130 3.20 0.68 -24.04
CA GLN A 130 4.32 1.61 -24.11
C GLN A 130 5.65 0.89 -23.91
N SER A 131 6.66 1.30 -24.69
CA SER A 131 8.02 0.83 -24.49
C SER A 131 8.59 1.34 -23.18
N VAL A 132 9.21 0.45 -22.42
CA VAL A 132 9.87 0.77 -21.14
C VAL A 132 11.39 0.82 -21.27
N SER A 133 11.94 0.62 -22.48
CA SER A 133 13.38 0.54 -22.72
C SER A 133 14.16 1.82 -22.38
N ALA A 134 13.49 2.97 -22.37
CA ALA A 134 14.09 4.25 -22.01
C ALA A 134 13.93 4.59 -20.50
N VAL A 135 13.19 3.80 -19.75
CA VAL A 135 12.90 4.06 -18.31
C VAL A 135 14.17 3.93 -17.47
N ARG A 136 14.40 4.90 -16.59
CA ARG A 136 15.50 4.92 -15.62
C ARG A 136 14.94 4.56 -14.25
N LEU A 137 15.50 3.54 -13.61
CA LEU A 137 15.02 3.04 -12.32
C LEU A 137 15.85 3.59 -11.16
N GLY A 138 15.17 4.03 -10.12
CA GLY A 138 15.73 4.39 -8.83
C GLY A 138 15.56 3.27 -7.80
N ILE A 139 16.62 2.95 -7.08
CA ILE A 139 16.64 1.93 -6.03
C ILE A 139 16.90 2.64 -4.70
N PRO A 140 15.88 2.92 -3.88
CA PRO A 140 16.05 3.54 -2.57
C PRO A 140 16.49 2.50 -1.54
N ARG A 141 17.81 2.25 -1.44
CA ARG A 141 18.32 1.17 -0.59
C ARG A 141 18.08 1.40 0.89
N ALA A 142 18.31 2.61 1.36
CA ALA A 142 18.12 2.94 2.76
C ALA A 142 16.67 2.70 3.21
N VAL A 143 16.48 2.02 4.32
CA VAL A 143 15.21 1.59 4.89
C VAL A 143 14.58 0.41 4.13
N PHE A 144 14.41 0.52 2.80
CA PHE A 144 13.59 -0.44 2.03
C PHE A 144 14.27 -1.79 1.83
N TYR A 145 15.60 -1.81 1.76
CA TYR A 145 16.39 -3.03 1.54
C TYR A 145 17.13 -3.47 2.80
N GLU A 146 16.89 -2.81 3.94
CA GLU A 146 17.50 -3.17 5.21
C GLU A 146 16.73 -4.31 5.88
N ALA A 147 17.46 -5.24 6.52
CA ALA A 147 16.88 -6.34 7.31
C ALA A 147 15.70 -7.06 6.62
N LEU A 148 15.87 -7.38 5.35
CA LEU A 148 14.92 -8.20 4.61
C LEU A 148 15.01 -9.66 5.05
N ASP A 149 13.89 -10.38 4.98
CA ASP A 149 13.91 -11.84 4.97
C ASP A 149 14.85 -12.32 3.84
N PRO A 150 15.79 -13.25 4.09
CA PRO A 150 16.77 -13.68 3.09
C PRO A 150 16.14 -14.25 1.79
N GLU A 151 14.94 -14.82 1.86
CA GLU A 151 14.24 -15.31 0.68
C GLU A 151 13.64 -14.16 -0.13
N ILE A 152 13.15 -13.11 0.55
CA ILE A 152 12.70 -11.87 -0.11
C ILE A 152 13.90 -11.19 -0.77
N GLU A 153 15.02 -11.02 -0.07
CA GLU A 153 16.21 -10.37 -0.62
C GLU A 153 16.69 -11.04 -1.92
N ARG A 154 16.77 -12.39 -1.91
CA ARG A 154 17.14 -13.16 -3.10
C ARG A 154 16.15 -12.96 -4.23
N THR A 155 14.85 -13.11 -3.97
CA THR A 155 13.79 -13.02 -4.98
C THR A 155 13.73 -11.61 -5.59
N ILE A 156 13.88 -10.58 -4.78
CA ILE A 156 13.95 -9.19 -5.25
C ILE A 156 15.21 -8.94 -6.09
N SER A 157 16.34 -9.53 -5.73
CA SER A 157 17.57 -9.45 -6.54
C SER A 157 17.39 -10.08 -7.91
N ASP A 158 16.64 -11.18 -8.00
CA ASP A 158 16.29 -11.82 -9.27
C ASP A 158 15.36 -10.92 -10.10
N ALA A 159 14.32 -10.35 -9.48
CA ALA A 159 13.40 -9.42 -10.11
C ALA A 159 14.12 -8.16 -10.65
N LEU A 160 15.05 -7.61 -9.89
CA LEU A 160 15.86 -6.47 -10.33
C LEU A 160 16.70 -6.80 -11.56
N ARG A 161 17.24 -8.03 -11.67
CA ARG A 161 17.97 -8.46 -12.87
C ARG A 161 17.06 -8.54 -14.12
N VAL A 162 15.78 -8.89 -13.96
CA VAL A 162 14.81 -8.83 -15.06
C VAL A 162 14.56 -7.39 -15.46
N LEU A 163 14.25 -6.52 -14.50
CA LEU A 163 14.00 -5.10 -14.76
C LEU A 163 15.19 -4.40 -15.44
N GLN A 164 16.43 -4.73 -15.05
CA GLN A 164 17.65 -4.19 -15.67
C GLN A 164 17.76 -4.52 -17.16
N LYS A 165 17.20 -5.65 -17.60
CA LYS A 165 17.17 -6.01 -19.04
C LYS A 165 16.06 -5.29 -19.81
N LEU A 166 15.02 -4.87 -19.14
CA LEU A 166 13.86 -4.20 -19.73
C LEU A 166 14.02 -2.69 -19.85
N THR A 167 14.91 -2.08 -19.04
CA THR A 167 14.97 -0.63 -18.83
C THR A 167 16.35 -0.06 -19.17
N ALA A 168 16.45 1.27 -19.29
CA ALA A 168 17.68 1.94 -19.72
C ALA A 168 18.80 1.87 -18.68
N SER A 169 18.46 2.03 -17.40
CA SER A 169 19.47 2.10 -16.32
C SER A 169 18.84 1.90 -14.95
N THR A 170 19.70 1.54 -14.00
CA THR A 170 19.36 1.53 -12.56
C THR A 170 20.38 2.33 -11.78
N ARG A 171 19.94 3.07 -10.78
CA ARG A 171 20.80 3.78 -9.83
C ARG A 171 20.24 3.83 -8.44
N ASP A 172 21.08 3.93 -7.46
CA ASP A 172 20.65 4.18 -6.09
C ASP A 172 20.16 5.63 -5.95
N VAL A 173 19.10 5.81 -5.19
CA VAL A 173 18.49 7.13 -4.89
C VAL A 173 18.18 7.24 -3.40
N GLU A 174 18.08 8.46 -2.91
CA GLU A 174 17.63 8.70 -1.55
C GLU A 174 16.21 9.27 -1.55
N LEU A 175 15.40 8.82 -0.58
CA LEU A 175 14.06 9.37 -0.34
C LEU A 175 14.04 10.16 0.96
N PRO A 176 13.16 11.18 1.06
CA PRO A 176 13.00 11.96 2.29
C PRO A 176 12.67 11.04 3.47
N ARG A 177 13.39 11.18 4.57
CA ARG A 177 13.09 10.44 5.81
C ARG A 177 12.04 11.19 6.62
N TYR A 178 11.25 10.44 7.36
CA TYR A 178 10.26 10.99 8.27
C TYR A 178 10.24 10.18 9.58
N ASN A 179 9.80 10.84 10.62
CA ASN A 179 9.44 10.20 11.88
C ASN A 179 7.95 9.85 11.87
N ASN A 180 7.50 9.11 12.88
CA ASN A 180 6.08 8.77 13.01
C ASN A 180 5.20 10.03 12.96
N LEU A 181 4.21 10.02 12.06
CA LEU A 181 3.25 11.10 11.91
C LEU A 181 1.96 10.72 12.65
N PRO A 182 1.56 11.46 13.70
CA PRO A 182 0.38 11.13 14.50
C PRO A 182 -0.95 11.49 13.80
N VAL A 183 -0.95 11.52 12.46
CA VAL A 183 -2.09 11.97 11.64
C VAL A 183 -3.18 10.90 11.62
N VAL A 184 -2.82 9.65 11.30
CA VAL A 184 -3.78 8.54 11.15
C VAL A 184 -4.62 8.34 12.41
N GLY A 185 -3.98 8.28 13.58
CA GLY A 185 -4.69 8.04 14.84
C GLY A 185 -5.70 9.14 15.18
N ALA A 186 -5.30 10.40 14.98
CA ALA A 186 -6.16 11.55 15.26
C ALA A 186 -7.37 11.59 14.31
N GLU A 187 -7.15 11.36 13.02
CA GLU A 187 -8.21 11.38 12.02
C GLU A 187 -9.18 10.20 12.19
N ALA A 188 -8.65 8.98 12.42
CA ALA A 188 -9.47 7.81 12.74
C ALA A 188 -10.35 8.04 13.97
N TYR A 189 -9.76 8.52 15.06
CA TYR A 189 -10.53 8.83 16.25
C TYR A 189 -11.61 9.88 16.00
N THR A 190 -11.28 10.96 15.30
CA THR A 190 -12.22 12.06 15.03
C THR A 190 -13.47 11.58 14.29
N PHE A 191 -13.28 10.72 13.29
CA PHE A 191 -14.41 10.12 12.56
C PHE A 191 -15.24 9.19 13.46
N HIS A 192 -14.60 8.34 14.23
CA HIS A 192 -15.27 7.33 15.03
C HIS A 192 -15.80 7.86 16.38
N ALA A 193 -15.37 9.01 16.86
CA ALA A 193 -15.72 9.54 18.17
C ALA A 193 -17.23 9.56 18.49
N PRO A 194 -18.12 9.96 17.57
CA PRO A 194 -19.58 9.99 17.83
C PRO A 194 -20.18 8.59 18.08
N TYR A 195 -19.57 7.55 17.52
CA TYR A 195 -19.98 6.15 17.69
C TYR A 195 -19.23 5.50 18.84
N PHE A 196 -17.93 5.72 18.90
CA PHE A 196 -17.03 5.13 19.85
C PHE A 196 -17.36 5.51 21.30
N THR A 197 -17.76 6.75 21.55
CA THR A 197 -18.17 7.20 22.89
C THR A 197 -19.47 6.59 23.37
N LYS A 198 -20.35 6.15 22.45
CA LYS A 198 -21.65 5.55 22.78
C LYS A 198 -21.60 4.04 22.94
N THR A 199 -20.79 3.37 22.12
CA THR A 199 -20.77 1.90 21.99
C THR A 199 -19.36 1.36 21.79
N PRO A 200 -18.40 1.65 22.71
CA PRO A 200 -17.01 1.22 22.58
C PRO A 200 -16.86 -0.31 22.53
N GLU A 201 -17.79 -1.03 23.14
CA GLU A 201 -17.83 -2.50 23.16
C GLU A 201 -18.09 -3.14 21.79
N ARG A 202 -18.61 -2.38 20.82
CA ARG A 202 -18.81 -2.84 19.43
C ARG A 202 -17.54 -2.81 18.61
N TYR A 203 -16.49 -2.18 19.11
CA TYR A 203 -15.17 -2.18 18.48
C TYR A 203 -14.33 -3.33 19.00
N GLN A 204 -13.66 -4.03 18.12
CA GLN A 204 -12.70 -5.04 18.52
C GLN A 204 -11.57 -4.45 19.36
N SER A 205 -11.00 -5.26 20.23
CA SER A 205 -10.06 -4.78 21.26
C SER A 205 -8.85 -4.04 20.69
N MET A 206 -8.30 -4.51 19.56
CA MET A 206 -7.19 -3.85 18.88
C MET A 206 -7.59 -2.49 18.32
N THR A 207 -8.70 -2.44 17.57
CA THR A 207 -9.26 -1.20 16.99
C THR A 207 -9.56 -0.20 18.08
N ARG A 208 -10.21 -0.64 19.19
CA ARG A 208 -10.51 0.20 20.34
C ARG A 208 -9.26 0.84 20.93
N ARG A 209 -8.22 0.05 21.21
CA ARG A 209 -6.94 0.58 21.73
C ARG A 209 -6.30 1.61 20.81
N ARG A 210 -6.36 1.41 19.50
CA ARG A 210 -5.81 2.35 18.52
C ARG A 210 -6.61 3.66 18.46
N LEU A 211 -7.94 3.59 18.53
CA LEU A 211 -8.80 4.77 18.64
C LEU A 211 -8.57 5.53 19.95
N GLU A 212 -8.45 4.83 21.09
CA GLU A 212 -8.09 5.42 22.37
C GLU A 212 -6.73 6.12 22.33
N ALA A 213 -5.74 5.55 21.65
CA ALA A 213 -4.45 6.20 21.45
C ALA A 213 -4.58 7.45 20.57
N GLY A 214 -5.38 7.38 19.51
CA GLY A 214 -5.68 8.51 18.62
C GLY A 214 -6.33 9.69 19.33
N SER A 215 -7.21 9.43 20.32
CA SER A 215 -7.87 10.48 21.12
C SER A 215 -6.91 11.34 21.95
N ARG A 216 -5.69 10.85 22.17
CA ARG A 216 -4.66 11.55 22.98
C ARG A 216 -3.74 12.44 22.14
N VAL A 217 -3.89 12.42 20.81
CA VAL A 217 -3.10 13.27 19.92
C VAL A 217 -3.54 14.72 20.12
N THR A 218 -2.60 15.58 20.47
CA THR A 218 -2.89 17.01 20.68
C THR A 218 -3.08 17.72 19.33
N ALA A 219 -3.81 18.84 19.34
CA ALA A 219 -3.96 19.67 18.15
C ALA A 219 -2.60 20.14 17.59
N ALA A 220 -1.64 20.49 18.47
CA ALA A 220 -0.30 20.88 18.06
C ALA A 220 0.41 19.73 17.33
N ALA A 221 0.44 18.52 17.88
CA ALA A 221 1.06 17.35 17.25
C ALA A 221 0.40 16.99 15.92
N TYR A 222 -0.92 17.12 15.81
CA TYR A 222 -1.64 16.91 14.55
C TYR A 222 -1.26 17.93 13.49
N ILE A 223 -1.23 19.23 13.85
CA ILE A 223 -0.87 20.31 12.92
C ILE A 223 0.58 20.15 12.44
N GLU A 224 1.51 19.83 13.35
CA GLU A 224 2.91 19.54 13.00
C GLU A 224 3.02 18.35 12.06
N GLY A 225 2.29 17.26 12.35
CA GLY A 225 2.23 16.07 11.49
C GLY A 225 1.69 16.38 10.09
N ARG A 226 0.65 17.23 9.98
CA ARG A 226 0.11 17.68 8.69
C ARG A 226 1.11 18.52 7.89
N ARG A 227 1.79 19.44 8.53
CA ARG A 227 2.85 20.26 7.89
C ARG A 227 4.01 19.41 7.41
N GLU A 228 4.40 18.41 8.20
CA GLU A 228 5.45 17.46 7.80
C GLU A 228 5.02 16.62 6.61
N LEU A 229 3.76 16.16 6.57
CA LEU A 229 3.19 15.45 5.43
C LEU A 229 3.30 16.28 4.13
N ASP A 230 2.91 17.56 4.19
CA ASP A 230 3.00 18.45 3.05
C ASP A 230 4.46 18.69 2.62
N ARG A 231 5.36 18.87 3.58
CA ARG A 231 6.81 19.01 3.32
C ARG A 231 7.38 17.78 2.60
N LEU A 232 6.99 16.56 3.03
CA LEU A 232 7.47 15.32 2.46
C LEU A 232 6.95 15.10 1.03
N ARG A 233 5.69 15.44 0.77
CA ARG A 233 5.10 15.41 -0.59
C ARG A 233 5.82 16.33 -1.56
N HIS A 234 6.28 17.50 -1.11
CA HIS A 234 7.10 18.38 -1.94
C HIS A 234 8.54 17.85 -2.09
N ALA A 235 9.14 17.38 -1.01
CA ALA A 235 10.54 16.94 -1.02
C ALA A 235 10.80 15.72 -1.90
N VAL A 236 9.84 14.78 -1.96
CA VAL A 236 10.01 13.54 -2.75
C VAL A 236 10.11 13.78 -4.25
N VAL A 237 9.61 14.90 -4.76
CA VAL A 237 9.66 15.26 -6.19
C VAL A 237 11.10 15.26 -6.72
N SER A 238 12.07 15.67 -5.89
CA SER A 238 13.47 15.70 -6.27
C SER A 238 14.07 14.32 -6.58
N ALA A 239 13.52 13.24 -6.02
CA ALA A 239 13.96 11.88 -6.30
C ALA A 239 13.79 11.51 -7.78
N PHE A 240 12.81 12.10 -8.46
CA PHE A 240 12.51 11.84 -9.87
C PHE A 240 13.28 12.74 -10.86
N SER A 241 14.20 13.58 -10.39
CA SER A 241 15.04 14.42 -11.28
C SER A 241 15.98 13.57 -12.15
N THR A 242 16.41 12.42 -11.66
CA THR A 242 17.39 11.55 -12.33
C THR A 242 16.89 10.15 -12.67
N VAL A 243 15.69 9.79 -12.22
CA VAL A 243 15.03 8.50 -12.45
C VAL A 243 13.57 8.74 -12.79
N ASP A 244 12.93 7.77 -13.41
CA ASP A 244 11.54 7.88 -13.84
C ASP A 244 10.60 7.06 -12.91
N LEU A 245 11.07 5.93 -12.41
CA LEU A 245 10.33 5.06 -11.50
C LEU A 245 11.22 4.56 -10.37
N LEU A 246 10.61 4.21 -9.25
CA LEU A 246 11.26 3.63 -8.08
C LEU A 246 10.87 2.16 -7.95
N VAL A 247 11.80 1.33 -7.46
CA VAL A 247 11.57 -0.09 -7.24
C VAL A 247 11.98 -0.47 -5.83
N THR A 248 11.09 -1.18 -5.11
CA THR A 248 11.32 -1.67 -3.75
C THR A 248 10.73 -3.06 -3.53
N PRO A 249 11.22 -3.84 -2.56
CA PRO A 249 10.45 -4.96 -2.03
C PRO A 249 9.11 -4.42 -1.49
N THR A 250 7.99 -5.08 -1.77
CA THR A 250 6.69 -4.63 -1.22
C THR A 250 6.66 -4.77 0.29
N THR A 251 7.15 -5.90 0.81
CA THR A 251 7.23 -6.16 2.25
C THR A 251 8.62 -6.66 2.63
N PRO A 252 9.13 -6.34 3.82
CA PRO A 252 10.43 -6.83 4.28
C PRO A 252 10.39 -8.24 4.88
N ILE A 253 9.20 -8.73 5.21
CA ILE A 253 8.96 -10.04 5.86
C ILE A 253 7.87 -10.82 5.13
N LEU A 254 7.91 -12.14 5.26
CA LEU A 254 6.84 -13.03 4.83
C LEU A 254 5.61 -12.91 5.75
N PRO A 255 4.41 -13.34 5.31
CA PRO A 255 3.21 -13.27 6.14
C PRO A 255 3.37 -14.08 7.43
N THR A 256 2.98 -13.49 8.56
CA THR A 256 2.97 -14.14 9.86
C THR A 256 1.87 -15.19 9.95
N THR A 257 1.92 -16.06 10.96
CA THR A 257 0.82 -16.99 11.21
C THR A 257 -0.40 -16.27 11.77
N VAL A 258 -1.59 -16.83 11.52
CA VAL A 258 -2.85 -16.32 12.11
C VAL A 258 -2.75 -16.29 13.65
N THR A 259 -2.16 -17.32 14.25
CA THR A 259 -1.95 -17.36 15.71
C THR A 259 -1.06 -16.23 16.21
N GLN A 260 0.05 -15.93 15.51
CA GLN A 260 0.91 -14.80 15.86
C GLN A 260 0.17 -13.47 15.75
N ALA A 261 -0.58 -13.28 14.67
CA ALA A 261 -1.34 -12.05 14.45
C ALA A 261 -2.47 -11.85 15.49
N LEU A 262 -3.17 -12.92 15.90
CA LEU A 262 -4.19 -12.86 16.95
C LEU A 262 -3.61 -12.56 18.34
N ASN A 263 -2.37 -12.98 18.59
CA ASN A 263 -1.67 -12.74 19.85
C ASN A 263 -0.89 -11.41 19.85
N ASP A 264 -0.88 -10.68 18.73
CA ASP A 264 -0.26 -9.36 18.68
C ASP A 264 -1.02 -8.39 19.59
N PRO A 265 -0.35 -7.78 20.59
CA PRO A 265 -0.99 -6.80 21.47
C PRO A 265 -1.46 -5.53 20.73
N GLY A 266 -1.12 -5.38 19.44
CA GLY A 266 -1.47 -4.20 18.63
C GLY A 266 -0.77 -2.92 19.09
N THR A 267 0.28 -3.04 19.89
CA THR A 267 1.14 -1.91 20.27
C THR A 267 2.05 -1.59 19.08
N PRO A 268 2.05 -0.36 18.58
CA PRO A 268 3.02 0.03 17.57
C PRO A 268 4.45 -0.22 18.07
N PRO A 269 5.33 -0.77 17.23
CA PRO A 269 6.74 -0.90 17.60
C PRO A 269 7.38 0.48 17.81
N PRO A 270 8.55 0.56 18.44
CA PRO A 270 9.33 1.78 18.49
C PRO A 270 9.50 2.36 17.08
N GLY A 271 9.07 3.62 16.88
CA GLY A 271 9.01 4.25 15.53
C GLY A 271 7.64 4.24 14.88
N GLY A 272 6.63 3.56 15.49
CA GLY A 272 5.21 3.71 15.12
C GLY A 272 4.75 2.98 13.85
N VAL A 273 5.64 2.30 13.12
CA VAL A 273 5.32 1.58 11.88
C VAL A 273 5.52 0.09 12.10
N ALA A 274 4.50 -0.73 11.83
CA ALA A 274 4.66 -2.18 11.81
C ALA A 274 5.70 -2.58 10.75
N LEU A 275 6.56 -3.54 11.09
CA LEU A 275 7.60 -4.00 10.16
C LEU A 275 7.02 -4.43 8.81
N SER A 276 5.86 -5.06 8.81
CA SER A 276 5.12 -5.49 7.62
C SER A 276 4.74 -4.35 6.67
N LEU A 277 4.63 -3.10 7.18
CA LEU A 277 4.25 -1.90 6.42
C LEU A 277 5.43 -0.94 6.17
N ARG A 278 6.63 -1.27 6.66
CA ARG A 278 7.81 -0.40 6.55
C ARG A 278 8.08 0.07 5.12
N ASN A 279 7.91 -0.81 4.15
CA ASN A 279 8.22 -0.53 2.76
C ASN A 279 7.04 0.08 1.97
N THR A 280 5.83 0.01 2.48
CA THR A 280 4.63 0.52 1.80
C THR A 280 4.21 1.89 2.30
N GLN A 281 4.25 2.13 3.61
CA GLN A 281 3.77 3.37 4.23
C GLN A 281 4.43 4.66 3.68
N PRO A 282 5.74 4.71 3.32
CA PRO A 282 6.33 5.91 2.76
C PRO A 282 5.59 6.43 1.52
N PHE A 283 5.12 5.55 0.66
CA PHE A 283 4.43 5.93 -0.58
C PHE A 283 3.00 6.46 -0.36
N ASP A 284 2.37 6.18 0.79
CA ASP A 284 1.13 6.86 1.20
C ASP A 284 1.43 8.28 1.66
N ILE A 285 2.48 8.44 2.46
CA ILE A 285 2.94 9.74 2.96
C ILE A 285 3.32 10.65 1.80
N TYR A 286 4.06 10.13 0.83
CA TYR A 286 4.43 10.90 -0.37
C TYR A 286 3.26 11.13 -1.33
N GLY A 287 2.16 10.39 -1.20
CA GLY A 287 1.01 10.48 -2.11
C GLY A 287 1.26 9.97 -3.52
N LEU A 288 2.32 9.16 -3.72
CA LEU A 288 2.75 8.67 -5.02
C LEU A 288 2.00 7.41 -5.44
N PRO A 289 1.74 7.18 -6.74
CA PRO A 289 1.21 5.92 -7.23
C PRO A 289 2.22 4.79 -6.99
N CYS A 290 1.71 3.62 -6.59
CA CYS A 290 2.54 2.46 -6.35
C CYS A 290 1.75 1.17 -6.62
N ILE A 291 2.32 0.28 -7.42
CA ILE A 291 1.77 -1.04 -7.69
C ILE A 291 2.63 -2.11 -7.01
N SER A 292 2.00 -3.12 -6.42
CA SER A 292 2.66 -4.36 -6.03
C SER A 292 2.31 -5.45 -7.04
N VAL A 293 3.33 -6.12 -7.55
CA VAL A 293 3.19 -7.24 -8.48
C VAL A 293 3.88 -8.48 -7.90
N PRO A 294 3.38 -9.71 -8.17
CA PRO A 294 4.08 -10.93 -7.80
C PRO A 294 5.47 -10.99 -8.45
N CYS A 295 6.49 -11.40 -7.70
CA CYS A 295 7.84 -11.56 -8.23
C CYS A 295 8.49 -12.90 -7.91
N GLY A 296 7.79 -13.77 -7.21
CA GLY A 296 8.26 -15.11 -6.89
C GLY A 296 7.66 -15.67 -5.60
N PHE A 297 8.26 -16.75 -5.13
CA PHE A 297 7.82 -17.48 -3.95
C PHE A 297 9.00 -17.83 -3.05
N SER A 298 8.74 -17.91 -1.76
CA SER A 298 9.66 -18.53 -0.80
C SER A 298 9.74 -20.05 -1.00
N ARG A 299 10.71 -20.70 -0.37
CA ARG A 299 10.83 -22.18 -0.38
C ARG A 299 9.60 -22.86 0.22
N SER A 300 8.90 -22.19 1.12
CA SER A 300 7.65 -22.68 1.72
C SER A 300 6.41 -22.37 0.88
N GLY A 301 6.55 -21.85 -0.34
CA GLY A 301 5.44 -21.54 -1.25
C GLY A 301 4.67 -20.25 -0.89
N LEU A 302 5.24 -19.39 -0.04
CA LEU A 302 4.62 -18.10 0.29
C LEU A 302 4.99 -17.05 -0.77
N PRO A 303 4.01 -16.28 -1.27
CA PRO A 303 4.27 -15.28 -2.29
C PRO A 303 5.16 -14.12 -1.82
N ILE A 304 5.88 -13.53 -2.77
CA ILE A 304 6.72 -12.35 -2.58
C ILE A 304 6.35 -11.32 -3.63
N GLY A 305 6.20 -10.05 -3.22
CA GLY A 305 5.81 -8.94 -4.07
C GLY A 305 6.94 -7.92 -4.28
N LEU A 306 6.97 -7.39 -5.50
CA LEU A 306 7.79 -6.26 -5.91
C LEU A 306 6.92 -5.02 -6.07
N SER A 307 7.35 -3.89 -5.54
CA SER A 307 6.67 -2.59 -5.71
C SER A 307 7.36 -1.72 -6.75
N ILE A 308 6.56 -1.13 -7.63
CA ILE A 308 6.98 -0.11 -8.61
C ILE A 308 6.20 1.16 -8.30
N SER A 309 6.91 2.28 -8.12
CA SER A 309 6.28 3.57 -7.79
C SER A 309 6.72 4.65 -8.78
N GLY A 310 5.78 5.52 -9.15
CA GLY A 310 6.00 6.61 -10.07
C GLY A 310 5.92 8.00 -9.41
N PRO A 311 6.21 9.06 -10.17
CA PRO A 311 5.92 10.43 -9.75
C PRO A 311 4.41 10.64 -9.62
N HIS A 312 4.01 11.77 -9.05
CA HIS A 312 2.60 12.15 -8.92
C HIS A 312 1.89 12.10 -10.29
N LEU A 313 0.76 11.40 -10.38
CA LEU A 313 0.01 11.10 -11.62
C LEU A 313 0.78 10.26 -12.64
N GLY A 314 1.75 9.47 -12.20
CA GLY A 314 2.57 8.57 -13.02
C GLY A 314 2.03 7.14 -13.12
N GLU A 315 0.72 6.93 -12.97
CA GLU A 315 0.11 5.60 -13.05
C GLU A 315 0.38 4.92 -14.39
N ARG A 316 0.42 5.70 -15.46
CA ARG A 316 0.65 5.20 -16.82
C ARG A 316 2.01 4.51 -16.94
N GLU A 317 3.06 5.15 -16.46
CA GLU A 317 4.43 4.64 -16.48
C GLU A 317 4.59 3.45 -15.52
N VAL A 318 3.96 3.52 -14.34
CA VAL A 318 3.92 2.44 -13.35
C VAL A 318 3.26 1.19 -13.95
N LEU A 319 2.09 1.33 -14.58
CA LEU A 319 1.37 0.23 -15.22
C LEU A 319 2.15 -0.34 -16.41
N ALA A 320 2.76 0.50 -17.25
CA ALA A 320 3.55 0.05 -18.38
C ALA A 320 4.73 -0.82 -17.96
N LEU A 321 5.50 -0.38 -16.95
CA LEU A 321 6.63 -1.17 -16.46
C LEU A 321 6.19 -2.43 -15.73
N ALA A 322 5.14 -2.35 -14.92
CA ALA A 322 4.59 -3.51 -14.22
C ALA A 322 4.09 -4.57 -15.20
N HIS A 323 3.42 -4.16 -16.29
CA HIS A 323 2.95 -5.07 -17.33
C HIS A 323 4.11 -5.70 -18.11
N ALA A 324 5.12 -4.91 -18.51
CA ALA A 324 6.30 -5.44 -19.19
C ALA A 324 7.09 -6.42 -18.31
N TYR A 325 7.05 -6.25 -16.98
CA TYR A 325 7.66 -7.18 -16.03
C TYR A 325 6.86 -8.47 -15.87
N GLU A 326 5.52 -8.39 -15.94
CA GLU A 326 4.60 -9.52 -15.81
C GLU A 326 4.67 -10.50 -16.99
N GLN A 327 5.04 -10.03 -18.21
CA GLN A 327 5.17 -10.83 -19.44
C GLN A 327 6.50 -11.63 -19.49
#